data_3c14f16618a6608104e301915fa0a840
#
_entry.id   3c14f16618a6608104e301915fa0a840
#
_cell.length_a   1.000
_cell.length_b   1.000
_cell.length_c   1.000
_cell.angle_alpha   90.00
_cell.angle_beta   90.00
_cell.angle_gamma   90.00
#
_symmetry.space_group_name_H-M   'P 1'
#
loop_
_entity.id
_entity.type
_entity.pdbx_description
1 polymer ?
#
loop_
_entity_poly.entity_id
_entity_poly.type
_entity_poly.pdbx_seq_one_letter_code
_entity_poly.pdbx_strand_id
1 'polypeptide(L)'
;GRASAVATLRLGLNVVLRLFAPVVPTIADEVWSWVFAEETGHPSIHKAPWPTVEELDSIPAPEVAGSFPAACDAISAIRKAKSESGVSLNRELLSLVLEADEAGQSDLRLVMDDVAAAGGADAISFANGIPTPDWRYTAQIEPAEAPEKN
;
A
#
# COMPACT_ATOMS: atom_id res chain seq x y z
N GLY A 1 4.68 9.57 -2.67
CA GLY A 1 4.57 9.90 -1.27
C GLY A 1 3.18 10.28 -0.77
N ARG A 2 3.14 10.99 0.37
CA ARG A 2 1.89 11.28 1.11
C ARG A 2 0.77 11.91 0.25
N ALA A 3 1.10 12.86 -0.62
CA ALA A 3 0.10 13.52 -1.46
C ALA A 3 -0.60 12.54 -2.42
N SER A 4 0.17 11.66 -3.05
CA SER A 4 -0.34 10.61 -3.93
C SER A 4 -1.24 9.62 -3.17
N ALA A 5 -0.80 9.16 -2.00
CA ALA A 5 -1.60 8.27 -1.15
C ALA A 5 -2.94 8.90 -0.73
N VAL A 6 -2.93 10.18 -0.32
CA VAL A 6 -4.15 10.90 0.05
C VAL A 6 -5.09 11.04 -1.16
N ALA A 7 -4.56 11.38 -2.34
CA ALA A 7 -5.36 11.48 -3.57
C ALA A 7 -6.02 10.15 -3.93
N THR A 8 -5.25 9.05 -3.87
CA THR A 8 -5.75 7.69 -4.15
C THR A 8 -6.84 7.27 -3.15
N LEU A 9 -6.61 7.49 -1.85
CA LEU A 9 -7.60 7.18 -0.82
C LEU A 9 -8.88 8.00 -0.98
N ARG A 10 -8.75 9.28 -1.33
CA ARG A 10 -9.90 10.18 -1.55
C ARG A 10 -10.72 9.73 -2.76
N LEU A 11 -10.07 9.40 -3.88
CA LEU A 11 -10.73 8.88 -5.06
C LEU A 11 -11.41 7.53 -4.78
N GLY A 12 -10.69 6.62 -4.13
CA GLY A 12 -11.24 5.31 -3.74
C GLY A 12 -12.46 5.47 -2.82
N LEU A 13 -12.40 6.35 -1.83
CA LEU A 13 -13.53 6.64 -0.94
C LEU A 13 -14.73 7.19 -1.73
N ASN A 14 -14.52 8.12 -2.66
CA ASN A 14 -15.57 8.69 -3.48
C ASN A 14 -16.28 7.61 -4.31
N VAL A 15 -15.54 6.73 -4.97
CA VAL A 15 -16.09 5.63 -5.76
C VAL A 15 -16.83 4.62 -4.89
N VAL A 16 -16.20 4.17 -3.80
CA VAL A 16 -16.76 3.16 -2.90
C VAL A 16 -18.04 3.65 -2.24
N LEU A 17 -18.11 4.90 -1.78
CA LEU A 17 -19.34 5.45 -1.19
C LEU A 17 -20.50 5.41 -2.19
N ARG A 18 -20.29 5.80 -3.45
CA ARG A 18 -21.34 5.76 -4.48
C ARG A 18 -21.79 4.35 -4.78
N LEU A 19 -20.88 3.38 -4.82
CA LEU A 19 -21.21 1.96 -5.03
C LEU A 19 -21.98 1.36 -3.85
N PHE A 20 -21.67 1.78 -2.62
CA PHE A 20 -22.30 1.27 -1.41
C PHE A 20 -23.57 2.04 -0.99
N ALA A 21 -23.85 3.20 -1.58
CA ALA A 21 -25.03 4.01 -1.25
C ALA A 21 -26.36 3.23 -1.28
N PRO A 22 -26.61 2.28 -2.20
CA PRO A 22 -27.83 1.48 -2.17
C PRO A 22 -27.92 0.48 -1.00
N VAL A 23 -26.77 0.07 -0.45
CA VAL A 23 -26.70 -0.96 0.62
C VAL A 23 -26.69 -0.31 2.00
N VAL A 24 -25.97 0.79 2.16
CA VAL A 24 -25.83 1.54 3.43
C VAL A 24 -26.13 3.03 3.21
N PRO A 25 -27.38 3.38 2.85
CA PRO A 25 -27.74 4.70 2.33
C PRO A 25 -27.42 5.83 3.31
N THR A 26 -27.79 5.69 4.57
CA THR A 26 -27.62 6.73 5.58
C THR A 26 -26.14 7.01 5.90
N ILE A 27 -25.35 5.96 6.06
CA ILE A 27 -23.92 6.10 6.37
C ILE A 27 -23.18 6.69 5.16
N ALA A 28 -23.50 6.22 3.95
CA ALA A 28 -22.88 6.71 2.73
C ALA A 28 -23.20 8.20 2.51
N ASP A 29 -24.43 8.63 2.74
CA ASP A 29 -24.86 10.02 2.60
C ASP A 29 -24.22 10.93 3.67
N GLU A 30 -24.13 10.46 4.90
CA GLU A 30 -23.49 11.17 5.99
C GLU A 30 -22.01 11.46 5.71
N VAL A 31 -21.23 10.42 5.34
CA VAL A 31 -19.81 10.58 4.98
C VAL A 31 -19.65 11.45 3.73
N TRP A 32 -20.54 11.30 2.75
CA TRP A 32 -20.56 12.14 1.56
C TRP A 32 -20.72 13.61 1.91
N SER A 33 -21.64 13.94 2.81
CA SER A 33 -21.93 15.31 3.24
C SER A 33 -20.71 15.99 3.85
N TRP A 34 -19.86 15.27 4.54
CA TRP A 34 -18.64 15.81 5.17
C TRP A 34 -17.50 16.05 4.20
N VAL A 35 -17.41 15.27 3.12
CA VAL A 35 -16.19 15.19 2.31
C VAL A 35 -16.39 15.67 0.88
N PHE A 36 -17.53 15.34 0.25
CA PHE A 36 -17.70 15.46 -1.19
C PHE A 36 -18.87 16.38 -1.62
N ALA A 37 -19.83 16.65 -0.74
CA ALA A 37 -21.05 17.38 -1.10
C ALA A 37 -20.73 18.77 -1.67
N GLU A 38 -19.89 19.53 -1.01
CA GLU A 38 -19.52 20.88 -1.42
C GLU A 38 -18.66 20.87 -2.71
N GLU A 39 -17.68 19.98 -2.78
CA GLU A 39 -16.74 19.87 -3.90
C GLU A 39 -17.43 19.46 -5.20
N THR A 40 -18.38 18.52 -5.11
CA THR A 40 -19.07 17.95 -6.28
C THR A 40 -20.34 18.74 -6.65
N GLY A 41 -20.82 19.62 -5.78
CA GLY A 41 -22.09 20.32 -5.94
C GLY A 41 -23.33 19.42 -5.75
N HIS A 42 -23.14 18.19 -5.27
CA HIS A 42 -24.22 17.27 -4.95
C HIS A 42 -24.40 17.17 -3.43
N PRO A 43 -25.41 17.81 -2.85
CA PRO A 43 -25.61 17.84 -1.40
C PRO A 43 -25.93 16.47 -0.79
N SER A 44 -26.38 15.51 -1.59
CA SER A 44 -26.64 14.14 -1.19
C SER A 44 -26.03 13.18 -2.23
N ILE A 45 -25.44 12.08 -1.74
CA ILE A 45 -24.87 11.03 -2.59
C ILE A 45 -25.94 10.39 -3.49
N HIS A 46 -27.17 10.37 -3.06
CA HIS A 46 -28.31 9.81 -3.83
C HIS A 46 -28.70 10.66 -5.05
N LYS A 47 -28.15 11.87 -5.15
CA LYS A 47 -28.29 12.77 -6.31
C LYS A 47 -27.01 12.83 -7.15
N ALA A 48 -25.92 12.26 -6.65
CA ALA A 48 -24.67 12.18 -7.39
C ALA A 48 -24.75 11.14 -8.52
N PRO A 49 -24.04 11.35 -9.63
CA PRO A 49 -23.98 10.36 -10.70
C PRO A 49 -23.30 9.08 -10.24
N TRP A 50 -23.64 7.97 -10.85
CA TRP A 50 -22.98 6.69 -10.63
C TRP A 50 -21.52 6.76 -11.06
N PRO A 51 -20.57 6.07 -10.39
CA PRO A 51 -19.17 6.05 -10.84
C PRO A 51 -19.07 5.53 -12.29
N THR A 52 -18.22 6.15 -13.08
CA THR A 52 -17.98 5.72 -14.46
C THR A 52 -16.52 5.27 -14.65
N VAL A 53 -16.28 4.48 -15.70
CA VAL A 53 -14.94 4.00 -16.03
C VAL A 53 -14.06 5.18 -16.47
N GLU A 54 -14.63 6.16 -17.16
CA GLU A 54 -13.92 7.35 -17.64
C GLU A 54 -13.33 8.19 -16.51
N GLU A 55 -13.95 8.19 -15.33
CA GLU A 55 -13.39 8.85 -14.14
C GLU A 55 -12.06 8.21 -13.71
N LEU A 56 -11.91 6.90 -13.93
CA LEU A 56 -10.72 6.14 -13.57
C LEU A 56 -9.68 6.11 -14.70
N ASP A 57 -10.11 6.18 -15.96
CA ASP A 57 -9.21 6.20 -17.13
C ASP A 57 -8.32 7.45 -17.18
N SER A 58 -8.69 8.51 -16.44
CA SER A 58 -7.85 9.70 -16.29
C SER A 58 -6.61 9.47 -15.42
N ILE A 59 -6.54 8.37 -14.68
CA ILE A 59 -5.39 8.01 -13.84
C ILE A 59 -4.30 7.46 -14.76
N PRO A 60 -3.10 8.06 -14.76
CA PRO A 60 -2.01 7.54 -15.58
C PRO A 60 -1.62 6.14 -15.13
N ALA A 61 -1.31 5.28 -16.09
CA ALA A 61 -0.74 3.98 -15.78
C ALA A 61 0.59 4.14 -15.01
N PRO A 62 0.92 3.22 -14.08
CA PRO A 62 2.17 3.27 -13.35
C PRO A 62 3.36 3.15 -14.32
N GLU A 63 4.45 3.89 -14.06
CA GLU A 63 5.69 3.83 -14.85
C GLU A 63 6.26 2.41 -14.92
N VAL A 64 6.15 1.67 -13.81
CA VAL A 64 6.55 0.26 -13.71
C VAL A 64 5.34 -0.57 -13.29
N ALA A 65 4.74 -1.29 -14.24
CA ALA A 65 3.54 -2.11 -13.99
C ALA A 65 3.78 -3.21 -12.94
N GLY A 66 5.03 -3.70 -12.81
CA GLY A 66 5.43 -4.70 -11.83
C GLY A 66 5.59 -4.20 -10.40
N SER A 67 5.60 -2.87 -10.15
CA SER A 67 5.95 -2.30 -8.85
C SER A 67 4.99 -2.69 -7.71
N PHE A 68 3.69 -2.71 -7.96
CA PHE A 68 2.71 -3.08 -6.93
C PHE A 68 2.75 -4.57 -6.57
N PRO A 69 2.73 -5.53 -7.51
CA PRO A 69 2.96 -6.93 -7.19
C PRO A 69 4.30 -7.17 -6.47
N ALA A 70 5.37 -6.52 -6.94
CA ALA A 70 6.68 -6.61 -6.31
C ALA A 70 6.67 -6.12 -4.85
N ALA A 71 6.00 -5.00 -4.57
CA ALA A 71 5.82 -4.49 -3.21
C ALA A 71 5.07 -5.49 -2.31
N CYS A 72 4.00 -6.09 -2.81
CA CYS A 72 3.23 -7.10 -2.08
C CYS A 72 4.09 -8.32 -1.73
N ASP A 73 4.87 -8.82 -2.70
CA ASP A 73 5.76 -9.97 -2.51
C ASP A 73 6.89 -9.64 -1.53
N ALA A 74 7.51 -8.47 -1.65
CA ALA A 74 8.56 -8.02 -0.74
C ALA A 74 8.04 -7.86 0.70
N ILE A 75 6.89 -7.23 0.90
CA ILE A 75 6.25 -7.10 2.23
C ILE A 75 5.92 -8.49 2.81
N SER A 76 5.49 -9.42 1.97
CA SER A 76 5.21 -10.80 2.38
C SER A 76 6.48 -11.52 2.85
N ALA A 77 7.60 -11.33 2.13
CA ALA A 77 8.90 -11.89 2.52
C ALA A 77 9.39 -11.29 3.86
N ILE A 78 9.24 -9.98 4.06
CA ILE A 78 9.60 -9.31 5.33
C ILE A 78 8.77 -9.86 6.49
N ARG A 79 7.45 -9.98 6.31
CA ARG A 79 6.55 -10.52 7.34
C ARG A 79 6.88 -11.96 7.68
N LYS A 80 7.22 -12.78 6.67
CA LYS A 80 7.67 -14.15 6.87
C LYS A 80 8.95 -14.19 7.69
N ALA A 81 9.97 -13.41 7.34
CA ALA A 81 11.23 -13.35 8.08
C ALA A 81 11.02 -12.92 9.53
N LYS A 82 10.16 -11.91 9.80
CA LYS A 82 9.79 -11.50 11.17
C LYS A 82 9.11 -12.64 11.93
N SER A 83 8.18 -13.36 11.30
CA SER A 83 7.46 -14.48 11.91
C SER A 83 8.41 -15.64 12.24
N GLU A 84 9.29 -16.01 11.33
CA GLU A 84 10.28 -17.10 11.51
C GLU A 84 11.31 -16.76 12.61
N SER A 85 11.64 -15.48 12.75
CA SER A 85 12.52 -14.99 13.84
C SER A 85 11.78 -14.77 15.16
N GLY A 86 10.47 -15.04 15.25
CA GLY A 86 9.67 -14.82 16.46
C GLY A 86 9.51 -13.35 16.83
N VAL A 87 9.69 -12.43 15.87
CA VAL A 87 9.63 -10.99 16.09
C VAL A 87 8.24 -10.45 15.74
N SER A 88 7.74 -9.51 16.53
CA SER A 88 6.47 -8.83 16.24
C SER A 88 6.50 -8.14 14.87
N LEU A 89 5.39 -8.22 14.12
CA LEU A 89 5.27 -7.56 12.81
C LEU A 89 5.46 -6.03 12.89
N ASN A 90 5.15 -5.42 14.03
CA ASN A 90 5.31 -3.98 14.27
C ASN A 90 6.71 -3.61 14.82
N ARG A 91 7.61 -4.58 14.97
CA ARG A 91 8.96 -4.32 15.43
C ARG A 91 9.73 -3.55 14.37
N GLU A 92 10.39 -2.48 14.78
CA GLU A 92 11.36 -1.77 13.94
C GLU A 92 12.58 -2.65 13.65
N LEU A 93 13.18 -2.43 12.49
CA LEU A 93 14.35 -3.14 12.03
C LEU A 93 15.54 -2.19 11.98
N LEU A 94 16.68 -2.63 12.50
CA LEU A 94 17.96 -1.93 12.37
C LEU A 94 18.52 -2.08 10.94
N SER A 95 18.26 -3.25 10.34
CA SER A 95 18.73 -3.57 8.99
C SER A 95 17.70 -4.46 8.28
N LEU A 96 17.50 -4.16 7.00
CA LEU A 96 16.63 -4.92 6.09
C LEU A 96 17.35 -5.12 4.76
N VAL A 97 17.63 -6.36 4.43
CA VAL A 97 18.20 -6.74 3.13
C VAL A 97 17.18 -7.59 2.38
N LEU A 98 16.85 -7.18 1.15
CA LEU A 98 16.03 -7.97 0.24
C LEU A 98 16.93 -8.62 -0.82
N GLU A 99 16.86 -9.93 -0.90
CA GLU A 99 17.50 -10.71 -1.96
C GLU A 99 16.53 -10.88 -3.11
N ALA A 100 16.95 -10.49 -4.30
CA ALA A 100 16.18 -10.62 -5.54
C ALA A 100 17.10 -10.61 -6.75
N ASP A 101 16.60 -11.06 -7.89
CA ASP A 101 17.23 -10.85 -9.17
C ASP A 101 17.18 -9.37 -9.63
N GLU A 102 17.88 -9.05 -10.70
CA GLU A 102 17.93 -7.69 -11.23
C GLU A 102 16.54 -7.14 -11.63
N ALA A 103 15.66 -8.00 -12.15
CA ALA A 103 14.30 -7.63 -12.52
C ALA A 103 13.46 -7.29 -11.28
N GLY A 104 13.55 -8.10 -10.23
CA GLY A 104 12.89 -7.85 -8.95
C GLY A 104 13.36 -6.56 -8.29
N GLN A 105 14.66 -6.31 -8.27
CA GLN A 105 15.22 -5.07 -7.74
C GLN A 105 14.74 -3.85 -8.54
N SER A 106 14.67 -3.95 -9.87
CA SER A 106 14.17 -2.88 -10.74
C SER A 106 12.71 -2.55 -10.48
N ASP A 107 11.85 -3.55 -10.30
CA ASP A 107 10.43 -3.37 -10.04
C ASP A 107 10.15 -2.69 -8.69
N LEU A 108 11.03 -2.87 -7.69
CA LEU A 108 10.88 -2.26 -6.37
C LEU A 108 11.39 -0.81 -6.29
N ARG A 109 12.21 -0.34 -7.23
CA ARG A 109 12.88 0.96 -7.11
C ARG A 109 11.94 2.14 -6.83
N LEU A 110 10.76 2.17 -7.48
CA LEU A 110 9.80 3.26 -7.32
C LEU A 110 9.06 3.23 -5.99
N VAL A 111 9.00 2.07 -5.33
CA VAL A 111 8.20 1.83 -4.12
C VAL A 111 9.05 1.42 -2.91
N MET A 112 10.36 1.55 -3.02
CA MET A 112 11.31 1.14 -1.98
C MET A 112 11.03 1.79 -0.63
N ASP A 113 10.79 3.09 -0.62
CA ASP A 113 10.52 3.84 0.61
C ASP A 113 9.20 3.39 1.27
N ASP A 114 8.18 3.09 0.47
CA ASP A 114 6.90 2.61 0.97
C ASP A 114 7.03 1.19 1.54
N VAL A 115 7.82 0.31 0.89
CA VAL A 115 8.09 -1.04 1.37
C VAL A 115 8.95 -1.01 2.64
N ALA A 116 9.95 -0.13 2.71
CA ALA A 116 10.78 0.05 3.90
C ALA A 116 9.92 0.50 5.09
N ALA A 117 9.10 1.53 4.91
CA ALA A 117 8.18 2.02 5.93
C ALA A 117 7.18 0.94 6.38
N ALA A 118 6.60 0.17 5.46
CA ALA A 118 5.71 -0.94 5.77
C ALA A 118 6.43 -2.09 6.49
N GLY A 119 7.71 -2.27 6.22
CA GLY A 119 8.60 -3.24 6.88
C GLY A 119 9.08 -2.79 8.25
N GLY A 120 8.93 -1.50 8.59
CA GLY A 120 9.48 -0.91 9.83
C GLY A 120 11.00 -0.74 9.77
N ALA A 121 11.54 -0.41 8.60
CA ALA A 121 12.96 -0.12 8.39
C ALA A 121 13.13 1.28 7.80
N ASP A 122 14.24 1.93 8.09
CA ASP A 122 14.56 3.25 7.53
C ASP A 122 14.95 3.16 6.06
N ALA A 123 15.60 2.06 5.66
CA ALA A 123 16.04 1.80 4.30
C ALA A 123 16.11 0.31 3.99
N ILE A 124 16.06 -0.01 2.70
CA ILE A 124 16.28 -1.37 2.18
C ILE A 124 17.62 -1.41 1.46
N SER A 125 18.40 -2.44 1.74
CA SER A 125 19.57 -2.83 0.95
C SER A 125 19.20 -4.02 0.07
N PHE A 126 19.78 -4.09 -1.13
CA PHE A 126 19.60 -5.24 -2.01
C PHE A 126 20.81 -6.14 -2.02
N ALA A 127 20.56 -7.45 -2.05
CA ALA A 127 21.53 -8.47 -2.38
C ALA A 127 21.06 -9.26 -3.61
N ASN A 128 22.00 -9.80 -4.37
CA ASN A 128 21.67 -10.66 -5.48
C ASN A 128 21.17 -12.01 -4.96
N GLY A 129 19.97 -12.39 -5.33
CA GLY A 129 19.31 -13.63 -4.99
C GLY A 129 18.71 -14.30 -6.22
N ILE A 130 18.51 -15.59 -6.13
CA ILE A 130 17.82 -16.36 -7.16
C ILE A 130 16.38 -16.55 -6.69
N PRO A 131 15.37 -16.08 -7.45
CA PRO A 131 13.98 -16.31 -7.13
C PRO A 131 13.68 -17.81 -7.02
N THR A 132 12.93 -18.21 -6.02
CA THR A 132 12.40 -19.57 -5.90
C THR A 132 11.02 -19.66 -6.53
N PRO A 133 10.49 -20.87 -6.84
CA PRO A 133 9.15 -21.02 -7.38
C PRO A 133 8.05 -20.38 -6.52
N ASP A 134 8.27 -20.34 -5.21
CA ASP A 134 7.29 -19.83 -4.22
C ASP A 134 7.55 -18.37 -3.78
N TRP A 135 8.78 -17.86 -3.97
CA TRP A 135 9.18 -16.55 -3.44
C TRP A 135 10.08 -15.80 -4.41
N ARG A 136 9.61 -14.62 -4.83
CA ARG A 136 10.38 -13.68 -5.65
C ARG A 136 11.43 -12.95 -4.83
N TYR A 137 11.17 -12.73 -3.56
CA TYR A 137 12.05 -12.03 -2.63
C TYR A 137 12.30 -12.88 -1.39
N THR A 138 13.53 -12.79 -0.87
CA THR A 138 13.89 -13.29 0.45
C THR A 138 14.35 -12.13 1.29
N ALA A 139 13.91 -12.04 2.56
CA ALA A 139 14.26 -10.96 3.45
C ALA A 139 15.21 -11.46 4.56
N GLN A 140 16.31 -10.75 4.74
CA GLN A 140 17.18 -10.86 5.93
C GLN A 140 16.94 -9.62 6.79
N ILE A 141 16.64 -9.84 8.06
CA ILE A 141 16.25 -8.79 9.00
C ILE A 141 17.14 -8.80 10.24
N GLU A 142 17.43 -7.60 10.75
CA GLU A 142 18.01 -7.39 12.06
C GLU A 142 17.04 -6.54 12.88
N PRO A 143 16.32 -7.13 13.86
CA PRO A 143 15.33 -6.39 14.62
C PRO A 143 15.99 -5.45 15.62
N ALA A 144 15.37 -4.29 15.85
CA ALA A 144 15.73 -3.41 16.93
C ALA A 144 15.46 -4.06 18.30
N GLU A 145 16.17 -3.64 19.33
CA GLU A 145 15.97 -4.12 20.70
C GLU A 145 14.52 -3.88 21.16
N ALA A 146 14.02 -4.80 21.98
CA ALA A 146 12.68 -4.62 22.54
C ALA A 146 12.68 -3.38 23.46
N PRO A 147 11.67 -2.49 23.38
CA PRO A 147 11.54 -1.44 24.36
C PRO A 147 11.44 -2.08 25.75
N GLU A 148 12.24 -1.59 26.67
CA GLU A 148 12.15 -2.02 28.08
C GLU A 148 10.72 -1.81 28.58
N LYS A 149 10.12 -2.87 29.09
CA LYS A 149 8.81 -2.77 29.73
C LYS A 149 9.02 -2.05 31.07
N ASN A 150 8.71 -0.76 31.09
CA ASN A 150 8.50 -0.04 32.37
C ASN A 150 7.20 -0.49 33.02
#